data_001f70bcef44fa3ea2cf1c2bb4810425
#
_entry.id   001f70bcef44fa3ea2cf1c2bb4810425
#
_cell.length_a   1.000
_cell.length_b   1.000
_cell.length_c   1.000
_cell.angle_alpha   90.00
_cell.angle_beta   90.00
_cell.angle_gamma   90.00
#
_symmetry.space_group_name_H-M   'P 1'
#
loop_
_entity.id
_entity.type
_entity.pdbx_description
1 polymer ?
#
loop_
_entity_poly.entity_id
_entity_poly.type
_entity_poly.pdbx_seq_one_letter_code
_entity_poly.pdbx_strand_id
1 'polypeptide(L)'
;MAAASDYAHAAGADLILITGDITQRGYPREFAAAGEWIRALPEPVFVTVGNHDVPYWDVMARLFWPWRAFEQATGHPAHDHQFRTDRLMVRGVTTARGWQARPNWSKGVIDLDQTRRAAEALRQAPTGALRVLACHHPLVEMIGAPMTGEVKRGERAARIFAEAGVDLIVTGHVHVPFALPIGVGDHCSYAVGCGTLSHRERGSPPSFNRIEWDAETVTVSAVAWDGRAFADHQTWRLPRRRA
;
A
#
# COMPACT_ATOMS: atom_id res chain seq x y z
N MET A 1 -9.14 15.06 -5.52
CA MET A 1 -8.14 15.28 -4.44
C MET A 1 -8.72 16.09 -3.30
N ALA A 2 -9.23 17.33 -3.47
CA ALA A 2 -9.79 18.14 -2.38
C ALA A 2 -10.83 17.39 -1.54
N ALA A 3 -11.87 16.85 -2.16
CA ALA A 3 -12.90 16.07 -1.45
C ALA A 3 -12.37 14.84 -0.69
N ALA A 4 -11.28 14.22 -1.15
CA ALA A 4 -10.63 13.14 -0.41
C ALA A 4 -9.88 13.66 0.82
N SER A 5 -9.26 14.85 0.73
CA SER A 5 -8.65 15.51 1.89
C SER A 5 -9.71 15.91 2.91
N ASP A 6 -10.83 16.48 2.45
CA ASP A 6 -11.96 16.85 3.34
C ASP A 6 -12.50 15.62 4.08
N TYR A 7 -12.64 14.49 3.37
CA TYR A 7 -13.03 13.23 3.98
C TYR A 7 -12.01 12.76 5.03
N ALA A 8 -10.71 12.82 4.72
CA ALA A 8 -9.65 12.42 5.64
C ALA A 8 -9.66 13.26 6.93
N HIS A 9 -9.86 14.58 6.81
CA HIS A 9 -10.00 15.46 7.97
C HIS A 9 -11.24 15.16 8.83
N ALA A 10 -12.35 14.79 8.19
CA ALA A 10 -13.60 14.48 8.89
C ALA A 10 -13.60 13.08 9.53
N ALA A 11 -12.82 12.14 8.99
CA ALA A 11 -12.85 10.74 9.40
C ALA A 11 -12.21 10.47 10.76
N GLY A 12 -11.27 11.31 11.22
CA GLY A 12 -10.54 11.11 12.49
C GLY A 12 -9.74 9.80 12.51
N ALA A 13 -9.11 9.44 11.40
CA ALA A 13 -8.38 8.18 11.26
C ALA A 13 -7.11 8.14 12.13
N ASP A 14 -6.80 6.99 12.71
CA ASP A 14 -5.56 6.76 13.48
C ASP A 14 -4.30 6.80 12.57
N LEU A 15 -4.46 6.57 11.28
CA LEU A 15 -3.39 6.60 10.28
C LEU A 15 -3.96 6.79 8.88
N ILE A 16 -3.34 7.65 8.07
CA ILE A 16 -3.55 7.70 6.64
C ILE A 16 -2.43 6.94 5.94
N LEU A 17 -2.79 5.93 5.15
CA LEU A 17 -1.84 5.08 4.44
C LEU A 17 -1.93 5.32 2.93
N ILE A 18 -0.83 5.76 2.32
CA ILE A 18 -0.70 5.99 0.88
C ILE A 18 0.18 4.89 0.27
N THR A 19 -0.39 4.05 -0.58
CA THR A 19 0.26 2.86 -1.14
C THR A 19 1.05 3.12 -2.42
N GLY A 20 1.66 4.31 -2.54
CA GLY A 20 2.55 4.68 -3.64
C GLY A 20 1.85 5.26 -4.87
N ASP A 21 2.64 5.48 -5.93
CA ASP A 21 2.24 6.17 -7.16
C ASP A 21 1.67 7.58 -6.89
N ILE A 22 2.37 8.34 -6.02
CA ILE A 22 2.05 9.74 -5.72
C ILE A 22 2.38 10.67 -6.90
N THR A 23 3.16 10.19 -7.85
CA THR A 23 3.50 10.87 -9.11
C THR A 23 3.05 10.04 -10.32
N GLN A 24 3.02 10.66 -11.49
CA GLN A 24 2.73 9.95 -12.74
C GLN A 24 4.00 9.52 -13.47
N ARG A 25 5.06 10.32 -13.43
CA ARG A 25 6.31 10.10 -14.17
C ARG A 25 7.56 10.38 -13.35
N GLY A 26 7.42 10.71 -12.07
CA GLY A 26 8.53 11.05 -11.19
C GLY A 26 9.20 12.38 -11.53
N TYR A 27 8.46 13.33 -12.10
CA TYR A 27 9.00 14.67 -12.34
C TYR A 27 9.09 15.50 -11.04
N PRO A 28 10.07 16.39 -10.90
CA PRO A 28 10.22 17.23 -9.71
C PRO A 28 8.96 18.01 -9.35
N ARG A 29 8.24 18.56 -10.35
CA ARG A 29 6.98 19.28 -10.14
C ARG A 29 5.86 18.39 -9.59
N GLU A 30 5.82 17.12 -9.98
CA GLU A 30 4.84 16.16 -9.51
C GLU A 30 5.12 15.81 -8.04
N PHE A 31 6.38 15.60 -7.69
CA PHE A 31 6.81 15.40 -6.31
C PHE A 31 6.55 16.61 -5.42
N ALA A 32 6.79 17.84 -5.91
CA ALA A 32 6.49 19.05 -5.17
C ALA A 32 4.99 19.13 -4.83
N ALA A 33 4.12 18.97 -5.82
CA ALA A 33 2.67 18.98 -5.64
C ALA A 33 2.17 17.84 -4.73
N ALA A 34 2.71 16.63 -4.89
CA ALA A 34 2.38 15.49 -4.04
C ALA A 34 2.81 15.73 -2.58
N GLY A 35 4.02 16.26 -2.37
CA GLY A 35 4.53 16.58 -1.04
C GLY A 35 3.71 17.67 -0.35
N GLU A 36 3.27 18.71 -1.07
CA GLU A 36 2.34 19.71 -0.54
C GLU A 36 1.01 19.10 -0.12
N TRP A 37 0.44 18.25 -0.96
CA TRP A 37 -0.81 17.58 -0.66
C TRP A 37 -0.69 16.64 0.55
N ILE A 38 0.38 15.84 0.64
CA ILE A 38 0.63 14.93 1.77
C ILE A 38 0.76 15.71 3.08
N ARG A 39 1.51 16.83 3.09
CA ARG A 39 1.65 17.69 4.28
C ARG A 39 0.37 18.38 4.70
N ALA A 40 -0.61 18.51 3.81
CA ALA A 40 -1.92 19.07 4.12
C ALA A 40 -2.91 18.04 4.67
N LEU A 41 -2.57 16.73 4.68
CA LEU A 41 -3.39 15.69 5.29
C LEU A 41 -3.24 15.69 6.82
N PRO A 42 -4.27 15.22 7.56
CA PRO A 42 -4.13 15.04 9.01
C PRO A 42 -3.10 13.96 9.34
N GLU A 43 -2.23 14.25 10.27
CA GLU A 43 -1.22 13.32 10.76
C GLU A 43 -1.81 12.30 11.75
N PRO A 44 -1.28 11.06 11.81
CA PRO A 44 -0.08 10.59 11.12
C PRO A 44 -0.36 10.10 9.68
N VAL A 45 0.60 10.31 8.79
CA VAL A 45 0.59 9.79 7.42
C VAL A 45 1.73 8.79 7.22
N PHE A 46 1.46 7.71 6.49
CA PHE A 46 2.43 6.68 6.11
C PHE A 46 2.42 6.49 4.60
N VAL A 47 3.56 6.63 3.93
CA VAL A 47 3.63 6.57 2.46
C VAL A 47 4.61 5.49 2.02
N THR A 48 4.21 4.64 1.08
CA THR A 48 5.10 3.70 0.39
C THR A 48 5.43 4.22 -1.01
N VAL A 49 6.54 3.77 -1.59
CA VAL A 49 6.94 4.15 -2.95
C VAL A 49 6.28 3.25 -4.00
N GLY A 50 5.74 3.85 -5.06
CA GLY A 50 5.22 3.13 -6.22
C GLY A 50 6.17 3.11 -7.41
N ASN A 51 5.80 2.43 -8.49
CA ASN A 51 6.65 2.34 -9.67
C ASN A 51 6.69 3.64 -10.50
N HIS A 52 5.67 4.49 -10.38
CA HIS A 52 5.63 5.81 -10.99
C HIS A 52 6.46 6.85 -10.21
N ASP A 53 6.83 6.55 -8.97
CA ASP A 53 7.65 7.42 -8.11
C ASP A 53 9.15 7.22 -8.31
N VAL A 54 9.53 6.34 -9.25
CA VAL A 54 10.91 6.15 -9.68
C VAL A 54 11.16 7.00 -10.92
N PRO A 55 12.27 7.77 -11.00
CA PRO A 55 12.56 8.64 -12.13
C PRO A 55 12.43 7.92 -13.48
N TYR A 56 11.60 8.44 -14.40
CA TYR A 56 11.36 7.78 -15.68
C TYR A 56 12.41 8.15 -16.73
N TRP A 57 12.79 9.42 -16.79
CA TRP A 57 13.68 9.97 -17.81
C TRP A 57 15.12 10.14 -17.38
N ASP A 58 15.38 10.30 -16.09
CA ASP A 58 16.72 10.40 -15.54
C ASP A 58 17.25 9.00 -15.23
N VAL A 59 17.91 8.40 -16.23
CA VAL A 59 18.45 7.05 -16.13
C VAL A 59 19.51 6.94 -15.03
N MET A 60 20.31 7.99 -14.83
CA MET A 60 21.36 7.99 -13.80
C MET A 60 20.74 8.04 -12.39
N ALA A 61 19.78 8.96 -12.17
CA ALA A 61 19.06 9.00 -10.90
C ALA A 61 18.30 7.70 -10.66
N ARG A 62 17.67 7.12 -11.69
CA ARG A 62 16.96 5.85 -11.62
C ARG A 62 17.86 4.68 -11.20
N LEU A 63 19.08 4.63 -11.70
CA LEU A 63 20.00 3.53 -11.40
C LEU A 63 20.66 3.66 -10.02
N PHE A 64 21.08 4.89 -9.64
CA PHE A 64 21.91 5.09 -8.44
C PHE A 64 21.14 5.61 -7.23
N TRP A 65 20.04 6.36 -7.44
CA TRP A 65 19.24 6.99 -6.36
C TRP A 65 17.74 6.95 -6.66
N PRO A 66 17.17 5.77 -6.94
CA PRO A 66 15.81 5.65 -7.50
C PRO A 66 14.71 6.23 -6.61
N TRP A 67 14.91 6.33 -5.33
CA TRP A 67 13.91 6.77 -4.36
C TRP A 67 14.18 8.15 -3.74
N ARG A 68 15.33 8.76 -4.06
CA ARG A 68 15.75 10.03 -3.45
C ARG A 68 14.70 11.15 -3.57
N ALA A 69 14.11 11.32 -4.75
CA ALA A 69 13.10 12.35 -4.98
C ALA A 69 11.82 12.08 -4.17
N PHE A 70 11.41 10.82 -4.08
CA PHE A 70 10.30 10.39 -3.23
C PHE A 70 10.57 10.70 -1.75
N GLU A 71 11.71 10.30 -1.23
CA GLU A 71 12.10 10.52 0.18
C GLU A 71 12.18 12.00 0.53
N GLN A 72 12.73 12.83 -0.38
CA GLN A 72 12.78 14.27 -0.20
C GLN A 72 11.40 14.94 -0.21
N ALA A 73 10.49 14.47 -1.06
CA ALA A 73 9.16 15.06 -1.19
C ALA A 73 8.23 14.67 -0.05
N THR A 74 8.31 13.43 0.42
CA THR A 74 7.39 12.88 1.43
C THR A 74 7.93 12.96 2.86
N GLY A 75 9.26 13.02 3.03
CA GLY A 75 9.91 12.86 4.34
C GLY A 75 9.92 11.41 4.83
N HIS A 76 9.42 10.44 4.03
CA HIS A 76 9.36 9.03 4.41
C HIS A 76 10.46 8.22 3.70
N PRO A 77 11.16 7.32 4.40
CA PRO A 77 12.12 6.44 3.78
C PRO A 77 11.43 5.41 2.86
N ALA A 78 12.05 5.10 1.73
CA ALA A 78 11.55 4.07 0.82
C ALA A 78 11.66 2.65 1.41
N HIS A 79 12.56 2.45 2.38
CA HIS A 79 12.85 1.15 3.00
C HIS A 79 12.67 1.19 4.51
N ASP A 80 12.32 0.02 5.06
CA ASP A 80 12.27 -0.24 6.50
C ASP A 80 11.40 0.76 7.30
N HIS A 81 10.45 1.40 6.62
CA HIS A 81 9.50 2.34 7.21
C HIS A 81 8.55 1.62 8.16
N GLN A 82 8.26 2.23 9.32
CA GLN A 82 7.43 1.66 10.37
C GLN A 82 6.55 2.72 11.01
N PHE A 83 5.30 2.34 11.30
CA PHE A 83 4.41 3.04 12.21
C PHE A 83 3.96 2.07 13.30
N ARG A 84 3.89 2.50 14.56
CA ARG A 84 3.54 1.65 15.68
C ARG A 84 2.78 2.43 16.75
N THR A 85 1.67 1.83 17.18
CA THR A 85 0.92 2.17 18.39
C THR A 85 0.63 0.89 19.18
N ASP A 86 -0.08 0.97 20.30
CA ASP A 86 -0.51 -0.22 21.04
C ASP A 86 -1.54 -1.06 20.28
N ARG A 87 -2.25 -0.47 19.30
CA ARG A 87 -3.34 -1.13 18.56
C ARG A 87 -3.02 -1.43 17.10
N LEU A 88 -2.00 -0.80 16.54
CA LEU A 88 -1.67 -0.90 15.11
C LEU A 88 -0.17 -0.94 14.92
N MET A 89 0.31 -1.87 14.08
CA MET A 89 1.67 -1.86 13.59
C MET A 89 1.70 -2.01 12.08
N VAL A 90 2.32 -1.05 11.39
CA VAL A 90 2.50 -1.03 9.94
C VAL A 90 3.98 -1.12 9.60
N ARG A 91 4.32 -1.98 8.64
CA ARG A 91 5.67 -2.04 8.04
C ARG A 91 5.57 -1.80 6.54
N GLY A 92 6.40 -0.88 6.03
CA GLY A 92 6.56 -0.64 4.61
C GLY A 92 7.63 -1.53 3.99
N VAL A 93 7.35 -2.11 2.82
CA VAL A 93 8.35 -2.78 1.99
C VAL A 93 8.30 -2.24 0.57
N THR A 94 9.48 -2.13 -0.05
CA THR A 94 9.61 -1.57 -1.40
C THR A 94 9.52 -2.68 -2.43
N THR A 95 8.55 -2.57 -3.32
CA THR A 95 8.40 -3.44 -4.50
C THR A 95 8.77 -2.76 -5.81
N ALA A 96 8.87 -1.41 -5.82
CA ALA A 96 9.33 -0.61 -6.96
C ALA A 96 10.86 -0.57 -7.01
N ARG A 97 11.44 -0.78 -8.19
CA ARG A 97 12.90 -0.83 -8.40
C ARG A 97 13.34 0.16 -9.45
N GLY A 98 14.51 0.75 -9.26
CA GLY A 98 15.14 1.58 -10.27
C GLY A 98 15.52 0.79 -11.51
N TRP A 99 16.07 -0.42 -11.30
CA TRP A 99 16.47 -1.34 -12.35
C TRP A 99 15.98 -2.75 -12.09
N GLN A 100 15.63 -3.44 -13.16
CA GLN A 100 15.21 -4.85 -13.14
C GLN A 100 15.70 -5.54 -14.42
N ALA A 101 16.12 -6.80 -14.31
CA ALA A 101 16.45 -7.65 -15.47
C ALA A 101 15.18 -8.20 -16.15
N ARG A 102 14.28 -7.29 -16.59
CA ARG A 102 13.05 -7.60 -17.34
C ARG A 102 12.65 -6.38 -18.19
N PRO A 103 11.98 -6.59 -19.36
CA PRO A 103 11.58 -5.48 -20.25
C PRO A 103 10.57 -4.52 -19.61
N ASN A 104 9.62 -5.05 -18.82
CA ASN A 104 8.60 -4.22 -18.19
C ASN A 104 8.99 -3.87 -16.74
N TRP A 105 9.42 -2.62 -16.54
CA TRP A 105 9.86 -2.10 -15.25
C TRP A 105 8.74 -1.60 -14.34
N SER A 106 7.48 -1.60 -14.83
CA SER A 106 6.32 -1.31 -13.97
C SER A 106 5.94 -2.48 -13.06
N LYS A 107 6.47 -3.68 -13.33
CA LYS A 107 6.23 -4.87 -12.52
C LYS A 107 7.13 -4.88 -11.28
N GLY A 108 6.57 -5.26 -10.13
CA GLY A 108 7.28 -5.26 -8.86
C GLY A 108 8.33 -6.39 -8.72
N VAL A 109 9.30 -6.14 -7.87
CA VAL A 109 10.23 -7.15 -7.34
C VAL A 109 10.35 -6.97 -5.85
N ILE A 110 10.07 -7.99 -5.06
CA ILE A 110 10.27 -7.92 -3.61
C ILE A 110 11.60 -8.58 -3.22
N ASP A 111 12.28 -7.98 -2.26
CA ASP A 111 13.49 -8.52 -1.64
C ASP A 111 13.12 -9.42 -0.48
N LEU A 112 13.65 -10.66 -0.46
CA LEU A 112 13.31 -11.63 0.57
C LEU A 112 13.97 -11.35 1.92
N ASP A 113 15.10 -10.65 1.95
CA ASP A 113 15.74 -10.29 3.22
C ASP A 113 14.99 -9.11 3.85
N GLN A 114 14.56 -8.12 3.04
CA GLN A 114 13.63 -7.09 3.50
C GLN A 114 12.31 -7.71 3.99
N THR A 115 11.78 -8.71 3.27
CA THR A 115 10.57 -9.45 3.67
C THR A 115 10.73 -10.09 5.05
N ARG A 116 11.83 -10.81 5.29
CA ARG A 116 12.09 -11.48 6.58
C ARG A 116 12.24 -10.47 7.73
N ARG A 117 12.99 -9.37 7.51
CA ARG A 117 13.11 -8.31 8.52
C ARG A 117 11.77 -7.67 8.86
N ALA A 118 10.95 -7.37 7.84
CA ALA A 118 9.62 -6.81 8.04
C ALA A 118 8.68 -7.79 8.76
N ALA A 119 8.70 -9.06 8.39
CA ALA A 119 7.92 -10.12 9.03
C ALA A 119 8.32 -10.30 10.50
N GLU A 120 9.63 -10.33 10.80
CA GLU A 120 10.12 -10.43 12.18
C GLU A 120 9.70 -9.23 13.03
N ALA A 121 9.80 -8.02 12.48
CA ALA A 121 9.32 -6.82 13.17
C ALA A 121 7.81 -6.91 13.46
N LEU A 122 6.99 -7.35 12.49
CA LEU A 122 5.54 -7.49 12.69
C LEU A 122 5.16 -8.56 13.72
N ARG A 123 5.97 -9.63 13.90
CA ARG A 123 5.77 -10.58 15.01
C ARG A 123 5.89 -9.93 16.38
N GLN A 124 6.70 -8.87 16.49
CA GLN A 124 6.92 -8.12 17.73
C GLN A 124 5.88 -7.02 17.97
N ALA A 125 4.79 -7.00 17.20
CA ALA A 125 3.67 -6.09 17.44
C ALA A 125 3.03 -6.37 18.82
N PRO A 126 2.47 -5.35 19.48
CA PRO A 126 1.73 -5.55 20.72
C PRO A 126 0.63 -6.60 20.57
N THR A 127 0.35 -7.34 21.64
CA THR A 127 -0.70 -8.36 21.64
C THR A 127 -2.05 -7.73 21.27
N GLY A 128 -2.74 -8.32 20.31
CA GLY A 128 -4.02 -7.81 19.80
C GLY A 128 -3.92 -6.66 18.81
N ALA A 129 -2.74 -6.07 18.60
CA ALA A 129 -2.56 -5.05 17.58
C ALA A 129 -2.84 -5.61 16.16
N LEU A 130 -3.41 -4.79 15.30
CA LEU A 130 -3.52 -5.10 13.87
C LEU A 130 -2.13 -5.02 13.23
N ARG A 131 -1.73 -6.08 12.53
CA ARG A 131 -0.43 -6.20 11.85
C ARG A 131 -0.62 -5.97 10.35
N VAL A 132 -0.09 -4.89 9.85
CA VAL A 132 -0.26 -4.46 8.45
C VAL A 132 1.09 -4.41 7.73
N LEU A 133 1.19 -5.12 6.63
CA LEU A 133 2.22 -4.89 5.64
C LEU A 133 1.70 -3.91 4.59
N ALA A 134 2.46 -2.87 4.30
CA ALA A 134 2.18 -1.92 3.23
C ALA A 134 3.21 -2.04 2.10
N CYS A 135 2.75 -2.22 0.87
CA CYS A 135 3.60 -2.17 -0.32
C CYS A 135 2.78 -1.68 -1.53
N HIS A 136 3.45 -1.33 -2.63
CA HIS A 136 2.73 -0.82 -3.78
C HIS A 136 2.10 -1.92 -4.64
N HIS A 137 2.89 -2.92 -5.05
CA HIS A 137 2.39 -3.97 -5.94
C HIS A 137 1.77 -5.12 -5.13
N PRO A 138 0.62 -5.67 -5.56
CA PRO A 138 0.05 -6.89 -4.98
C PRO A 138 1.04 -8.05 -5.03
N LEU A 139 1.29 -8.71 -3.89
CA LEU A 139 2.24 -9.81 -3.79
C LEU A 139 1.72 -11.11 -4.41
N VAL A 140 0.39 -11.25 -4.45
CA VAL A 140 -0.31 -12.37 -5.12
C VAL A 140 -1.14 -11.83 -6.27
N GLU A 141 -1.20 -12.59 -7.34
CA GLU A 141 -1.95 -12.19 -8.53
C GLU A 141 -3.45 -12.42 -8.31
N MET A 142 -4.25 -11.41 -8.61
CA MET A 142 -5.70 -11.52 -8.57
C MET A 142 -6.19 -12.00 -9.93
N ILE A 143 -6.83 -13.17 -9.98
CA ILE A 143 -7.43 -13.72 -11.21
C ILE A 143 -8.57 -12.78 -11.66
N GLY A 144 -8.52 -12.34 -12.91
CA GLY A 144 -9.53 -11.44 -13.48
C GLY A 144 -9.28 -9.94 -13.22
N ALA A 145 -8.17 -9.59 -12.57
CA ALA A 145 -7.78 -8.19 -12.43
C ALA A 145 -7.46 -7.54 -13.78
N PRO A 146 -7.76 -6.23 -13.95
CA PRO A 146 -7.45 -5.50 -15.19
C PRO A 146 -5.95 -5.36 -15.46
N MET A 147 -5.12 -5.62 -14.47
CA MET A 147 -3.67 -5.74 -14.57
C MET A 147 -3.19 -7.05 -13.98
N THR A 148 -2.60 -7.86 -14.83
CA THR A 148 -1.84 -9.03 -14.45
C THR A 148 -0.36 -8.69 -14.49
N GLY A 149 0.36 -9.00 -13.46
CA GLY A 149 1.78 -8.75 -13.44
C GLY A 149 2.42 -9.31 -12.19
N GLU A 150 2.84 -10.55 -12.29
CA GLU A 150 3.58 -11.23 -11.23
C GLU A 150 4.68 -10.35 -10.63
N VAL A 151 4.57 -10.09 -9.34
CA VAL A 151 5.66 -9.54 -8.54
C VAL A 151 6.69 -10.66 -8.36
N LYS A 152 7.90 -10.45 -8.86
CA LYS A 152 8.96 -11.45 -8.69
C LYS A 152 9.20 -11.74 -7.21
N ARG A 153 9.03 -13.02 -6.80
CA ARG A 153 9.07 -13.52 -5.42
C ARG A 153 7.87 -13.11 -4.55
N GLY A 154 6.79 -12.55 -5.14
CA GLY A 154 5.63 -12.05 -4.40
C GLY A 154 4.94 -13.13 -3.60
N GLU A 155 4.58 -14.27 -4.20
CA GLU A 155 3.94 -15.40 -3.51
C GLU A 155 4.76 -15.93 -2.32
N ARG A 156 6.10 -16.01 -2.50
CA ARG A 156 6.98 -16.43 -1.41
C ARG A 156 6.99 -15.43 -0.26
N ALA A 157 6.99 -14.13 -0.58
CA ALA A 157 6.89 -13.08 0.42
C ALA A 157 5.54 -13.09 1.13
N ALA A 158 4.43 -13.27 0.40
CA ALA A 158 3.10 -13.39 0.97
C ALA A 158 2.99 -14.55 1.96
N ARG A 159 3.59 -15.72 1.66
CA ARG A 159 3.68 -16.86 2.59
C ARG A 159 4.44 -16.48 3.87
N ILE A 160 5.61 -15.86 3.75
CA ILE A 160 6.43 -15.43 4.91
C ILE A 160 5.62 -14.48 5.82
N PHE A 161 4.86 -13.56 5.23
CA PHE A 161 4.02 -12.64 5.99
C PHE A 161 2.81 -13.35 6.64
N ALA A 162 2.16 -14.28 5.96
CA ALA A 162 1.07 -15.07 6.54
C ALA A 162 1.58 -15.91 7.72
N GLU A 163 2.71 -16.61 7.59
CA GLU A 163 3.38 -17.37 8.66
C GLU A 163 3.84 -16.48 9.82
N ALA A 164 4.06 -15.17 9.56
CA ALA A 164 4.38 -14.19 10.60
C ALA A 164 3.13 -13.65 11.33
N GLY A 165 1.93 -14.08 10.95
CA GLY A 165 0.68 -13.61 11.53
C GLY A 165 0.32 -12.17 11.13
N VAL A 166 0.70 -11.75 9.92
CA VAL A 166 0.27 -10.46 9.34
C VAL A 166 -1.23 -10.54 9.04
N ASP A 167 -2.01 -9.60 9.55
CA ASP A 167 -3.46 -9.56 9.30
C ASP A 167 -3.75 -9.11 7.85
N LEU A 168 -3.14 -7.98 7.43
CA LEU A 168 -3.39 -7.36 6.14
C LEU A 168 -2.09 -7.11 5.35
N ILE A 169 -2.14 -7.38 4.05
CA ILE A 169 -1.17 -6.92 3.06
C ILE A 169 -1.88 -5.88 2.19
N VAL A 170 -1.63 -4.59 2.44
CA VAL A 170 -2.32 -3.49 1.74
C VAL A 170 -1.49 -3.00 0.56
N THR A 171 -2.16 -2.81 -0.58
CA THR A 171 -1.50 -2.51 -1.86
C THR A 171 -2.30 -1.50 -2.70
N GLY A 172 -1.61 -0.87 -3.66
CA GLY A 172 -2.17 -0.02 -4.70
C GLY A 172 -2.11 -0.69 -6.08
N HIS A 173 -1.56 0.03 -7.06
CA HIS A 173 -1.16 -0.41 -8.41
C HIS A 173 -2.28 -0.84 -9.36
N VAL A 174 -3.20 -1.71 -8.92
CA VAL A 174 -4.26 -2.25 -9.79
C VAL A 174 -5.43 -1.29 -9.98
N HIS A 175 -5.58 -0.27 -9.13
CA HIS A 175 -6.63 0.75 -9.16
C HIS A 175 -8.06 0.22 -8.97
N VAL A 176 -8.21 -0.99 -8.45
CA VAL A 176 -9.51 -1.62 -8.16
C VAL A 176 -9.50 -2.10 -6.72
N PRO A 177 -10.51 -1.72 -5.90
CA PRO A 177 -10.63 -2.23 -4.54
C PRO A 177 -10.89 -3.74 -4.53
N PHE A 178 -10.20 -4.46 -3.65
CA PHE A 178 -10.46 -5.88 -3.40
C PHE A 178 -9.99 -6.28 -1.99
N ALA A 179 -10.54 -7.38 -1.48
CA ALA A 179 -10.02 -8.09 -0.32
C ALA A 179 -10.08 -9.60 -0.57
N LEU A 180 -8.92 -10.28 -0.52
CA LEU A 180 -8.79 -11.70 -0.83
C LEU A 180 -7.99 -12.43 0.26
N PRO A 181 -8.41 -13.62 0.68
CA PRO A 181 -7.66 -14.41 1.65
C PRO A 181 -6.36 -14.98 1.05
N ILE A 182 -5.30 -14.97 1.85
CA ILE A 182 -4.03 -15.66 1.59
C ILE A 182 -3.87 -16.72 2.68
N GLY A 183 -4.23 -17.97 2.37
CA GLY A 183 -4.11 -19.10 3.28
C GLY A 183 -2.75 -19.78 3.16
N VAL A 184 -2.09 -20.07 4.29
CA VAL A 184 -0.86 -20.87 4.37
C VAL A 184 -0.96 -21.77 5.61
N GLY A 185 -1.27 -23.05 5.41
CA GLY A 185 -1.60 -23.95 6.52
C GLY A 185 -2.76 -23.39 7.34
N ASP A 186 -2.56 -23.24 8.66
CA ASP A 186 -3.56 -22.66 9.57
C ASP A 186 -3.52 -21.12 9.62
N HIS A 187 -2.56 -20.49 8.94
CA HIS A 187 -2.41 -19.05 8.89
C HIS A 187 -3.27 -18.44 7.76
N CYS A 188 -3.84 -17.27 8.02
CA CYS A 188 -4.61 -16.53 7.03
C CYS A 188 -4.29 -15.04 7.17
N SER A 189 -3.79 -14.46 6.08
CA SER A 189 -3.68 -13.02 5.87
C SER A 189 -4.68 -12.60 4.80
N TYR A 190 -4.91 -11.29 4.66
CA TYR A 190 -5.74 -10.79 3.58
C TYR A 190 -4.95 -9.82 2.70
N ALA A 191 -4.95 -10.07 1.39
CA ALA A 191 -4.51 -9.10 0.40
C ALA A 191 -5.64 -8.07 0.20
N VAL A 192 -5.32 -6.80 0.43
CA VAL A 192 -6.27 -5.69 0.32
C VAL A 192 -5.71 -4.70 -0.68
N GLY A 193 -6.40 -4.54 -1.81
CA GLY A 193 -6.10 -3.52 -2.82
C GLY A 193 -6.97 -2.30 -2.64
N CYS A 194 -6.42 -1.12 -2.87
CA CYS A 194 -7.20 0.11 -2.94
C CYS A 194 -7.44 0.55 -4.39
N GLY A 195 -8.45 1.41 -4.56
CA GLY A 195 -8.67 2.12 -5.81
C GLY A 195 -7.61 3.21 -6.05
N THR A 196 -7.96 4.18 -6.86
CA THR A 196 -7.09 5.32 -7.16
C THR A 196 -7.84 6.63 -6.97
N LEU A 197 -7.14 7.69 -6.59
CA LEU A 197 -7.66 9.07 -6.59
C LEU A 197 -7.26 9.81 -7.89
N SER A 198 -6.60 9.13 -8.83
CA SER A 198 -6.20 9.69 -10.13
C SER A 198 -7.28 9.50 -11.19
N HIS A 199 -7.12 10.17 -12.34
CA HIS A 199 -7.98 10.00 -13.51
C HIS A 199 -7.78 8.67 -14.26
N ARG A 200 -6.88 7.78 -13.80
CA ARG A 200 -6.65 6.46 -14.39
C ARG A 200 -7.62 5.42 -13.83
N GLU A 201 -8.89 5.63 -14.08
CA GLU A 201 -9.92 4.66 -13.74
C GLU A 201 -9.75 3.37 -14.57
N ARG A 202 -9.89 2.22 -13.91
CA ARG A 202 -9.79 0.89 -14.55
C ARG A 202 -11.07 0.09 -14.32
N GLY A 203 -12.21 0.73 -14.62
CA GLY A 203 -13.52 0.12 -14.38
C GLY A 203 -14.03 0.26 -12.95
N SER A 204 -13.33 1.07 -12.12
CA SER A 204 -13.77 1.44 -10.77
C SER A 204 -13.65 2.95 -10.62
N PRO A 205 -14.63 3.64 -10.02
CA PRO A 205 -14.57 5.08 -9.77
C PRO A 205 -13.38 5.41 -8.84
N PRO A 206 -12.95 6.69 -8.78
CA PRO A 206 -11.96 7.14 -7.81
C PRO A 206 -12.35 6.71 -6.41
N SER A 207 -11.45 6.04 -5.71
CA SER A 207 -11.77 5.44 -4.41
C SER A 207 -10.54 5.19 -3.56
N PHE A 208 -10.79 5.04 -2.27
CA PHE A 208 -9.84 4.59 -1.25
C PHE A 208 -10.54 3.62 -0.30
N ASN A 209 -9.79 2.98 0.61
CA ASN A 209 -10.37 2.08 1.61
C ASN A 209 -10.40 2.75 2.98
N ARG A 210 -11.53 2.61 3.70
CA ARG A 210 -11.61 2.78 5.15
C ARG A 210 -11.45 1.40 5.78
N ILE A 211 -10.52 1.28 6.72
CA ILE A 211 -10.22 0.03 7.43
C ILE A 211 -10.50 0.24 8.91
N GLU A 212 -11.41 -0.55 9.45
CA GLU A 212 -11.82 -0.54 10.84
C GLU A 212 -11.63 -1.95 11.42
N TRP A 213 -11.25 -2.06 12.68
CA TRP A 213 -11.02 -3.38 13.28
C TRP A 213 -11.35 -3.41 14.76
N ASP A 214 -11.71 -4.60 15.19
CA ASP A 214 -11.79 -5.00 16.58
C ASP A 214 -10.93 -6.24 16.86
N ALA A 215 -11.20 -6.96 17.95
CA ALA A 215 -10.44 -8.14 18.33
C ALA A 215 -10.68 -9.35 17.39
N GLU A 216 -11.77 -9.40 16.67
CA GLU A 216 -12.24 -10.57 15.91
C GLU A 216 -12.34 -10.32 14.41
N THR A 217 -12.54 -9.07 14.00
CA THR A 217 -12.88 -8.73 12.63
C THR A 217 -12.11 -7.51 12.16
N VAL A 218 -11.71 -7.53 10.89
CA VAL A 218 -11.31 -6.32 10.14
C VAL A 218 -12.40 -6.04 9.12
N THR A 219 -12.92 -4.84 9.11
CA THR A 219 -13.86 -4.35 8.10
C THR A 219 -13.12 -3.44 7.13
N VAL A 220 -13.12 -3.80 5.86
CA VAL A 220 -12.56 -3.00 4.77
C VAL A 220 -13.72 -2.47 3.94
N SER A 221 -13.91 -1.14 3.91
CA SER A 221 -14.91 -0.49 3.09
C SER A 221 -14.26 0.32 1.99
N ALA A 222 -14.49 -0.05 0.73
CA ALA A 222 -14.15 0.78 -0.41
C ALA A 222 -15.08 2.00 -0.43
N VAL A 223 -14.51 3.19 -0.30
CA VAL A 223 -15.21 4.48 -0.31
C VAL A 223 -14.96 5.10 -1.68
N ALA A 224 -15.99 5.21 -2.49
CA ALA A 224 -15.89 5.61 -3.89
C ALA A 224 -16.58 6.95 -4.16
N TRP A 225 -16.10 7.66 -5.17
CA TRP A 225 -16.70 8.91 -5.64
C TRP A 225 -17.96 8.63 -6.47
N ASP A 226 -19.11 9.12 -6.04
CA ASP A 226 -20.41 8.95 -6.72
C ASP A 226 -20.74 10.06 -7.73
N GLY A 227 -19.84 11.01 -7.92
CA GLY A 227 -20.02 12.21 -8.73
C GLY A 227 -20.27 13.48 -7.89
N ARG A 228 -20.53 13.33 -6.56
CA ARG A 228 -20.81 14.44 -5.62
C ARG A 228 -19.99 14.33 -4.34
N ALA A 229 -19.88 13.12 -3.79
CA ALA A 229 -19.19 12.84 -2.54
C ALA A 229 -18.53 11.46 -2.55
N PHE A 230 -17.66 11.22 -1.58
CA PHE A 230 -17.16 9.89 -1.28
C PHE A 230 -18.15 9.16 -0.36
N ALA A 231 -18.59 7.96 -0.79
CA ALA A 231 -19.56 7.14 -0.07
C ALA A 231 -19.14 5.66 -0.07
N ASP A 232 -19.60 4.88 0.89
CA ASP A 232 -19.36 3.45 0.96
C ASP A 232 -19.92 2.76 -0.30
N HIS A 233 -19.06 2.01 -0.99
CA HIS A 233 -19.39 1.34 -2.25
C HIS A 233 -19.43 -0.17 -2.12
N GLN A 234 -18.42 -0.75 -1.45
CA GLN A 234 -18.29 -2.18 -1.21
C GLN A 234 -17.61 -2.41 0.14
N THR A 235 -18.08 -3.42 0.88
CA THR A 235 -17.53 -3.73 2.20
C THR A 235 -17.23 -5.21 2.33
N TRP A 236 -16.07 -5.53 2.88
CA TRP A 236 -15.62 -6.88 3.24
C TRP A 236 -15.44 -6.97 4.74
N ARG A 237 -15.96 -8.04 5.35
CA ARG A 237 -15.73 -8.40 6.75
C ARG A 237 -14.79 -9.58 6.80
N LEU A 238 -13.62 -9.39 7.35
CA LEU A 238 -12.50 -10.31 7.32
C LEU A 238 -12.23 -10.81 8.75
N PRO A 239 -12.51 -12.09 9.07
CA PRO A 239 -12.22 -12.63 10.39
C PRO A 239 -10.73 -12.55 10.72
N ARG A 240 -10.39 -12.02 11.90
CA ARG A 240 -9.04 -12.09 12.43
C ARG A 240 -8.82 -13.46 13.06
N ARG A 241 -7.83 -14.19 12.58
CA ARG A 241 -7.39 -15.41 13.24
C ARG A 241 -6.40 -15.05 14.32
N ARG A 242 -6.75 -15.31 15.57
CA ARG A 242 -5.80 -15.25 16.69
C ARG A 242 -4.85 -16.45 16.52
N ALA A 243 -3.54 -16.17 16.54
CA ALA A 243 -2.53 -17.20 16.74
C ALA A 243 -2.55 -17.68 18.19
#